data_1640695e34e8246e73827e03e45ad946
#
_entry.id   1640695e34e8246e73827e03e45ad946
#
_cell.length_a   1.000
_cell.length_b   1.000
_cell.length_c   1.000
_cell.angle_alpha   90.00
_cell.angle_beta   90.00
_cell.angle_gamma   90.00
#
_symmetry.space_group_name_H-M   'P 1'
#
loop_
_entity.id
_entity.type
_entity.pdbx_description
1 polymer ?
#
loop_
_entity_poly.entity_id
_entity_poly.type
_entity_poly.pdbx_seq_one_letter_code
_entity_poly.pdbx_strand_id
1 'polypeptide(L)'
;MPRAALTLLRRSARSFCSEDSGQASVEAALLLPVLMVCLALLVQPMCLLYTRCVMQSAAAEGCRLLATATGDTDDAACEQYVRRRLSAVPQADVFLTGDWQVELQGNAESDEVGVQIVGHARPLPLVGVVASLLGPADQAGNVELKVSVTRCTRPGWVEGGYSDWTSIWDSA
;
A
#
# COMPACT_ATOMS: atom_id res chain seq x y z
N MET A 1 -48.40 4.11 -61.05
CA MET A 1 -48.47 3.68 -59.70
C MET A 1 -47.17 3.04 -59.17
N PRO A 2 -45.99 3.67 -59.19
CA PRO A 2 -44.80 3.09 -58.51
C PRO A 2 -44.19 3.97 -57.36
N ARG A 3 -44.79 5.12 -57.02
CA ARG A 3 -44.20 6.02 -56.02
C ARG A 3 -44.44 5.62 -54.52
N ALA A 4 -45.54 4.86 -54.28
CA ALA A 4 -45.89 4.43 -52.92
C ALA A 4 -44.96 3.31 -52.37
N ALA A 5 -44.51 2.40 -53.26
CA ALA A 5 -43.60 1.31 -52.86
C ALA A 5 -42.18 1.78 -52.45
N LEU A 6 -41.70 2.81 -53.16
CA LEU A 6 -40.39 3.39 -52.85
C LEU A 6 -40.34 4.15 -51.51
N THR A 7 -41.45 4.74 -51.08
CA THR A 7 -41.55 5.44 -49.77
C THR A 7 -41.67 4.46 -48.62
N LEU A 8 -42.26 3.30 -48.79
CA LEU A 8 -42.34 2.25 -47.77
C LEU A 8 -40.99 1.56 -47.57
N LEU A 9 -40.24 1.28 -48.64
CA LEU A 9 -38.89 0.73 -48.57
C LEU A 9 -37.89 1.69 -47.90
N ARG A 10 -38.03 3.00 -48.18
CA ARG A 10 -37.16 4.03 -47.53
C ARG A 10 -37.49 4.25 -46.06
N ARG A 11 -38.72 3.98 -45.65
CA ARG A 11 -39.15 4.05 -44.25
C ARG A 11 -38.66 2.83 -43.45
N SER A 12 -38.70 1.64 -44.08
CA SER A 12 -38.18 0.41 -43.44
C SER A 12 -36.67 0.45 -43.27
N ALA A 13 -35.92 1.01 -44.24
CA ALA A 13 -34.46 1.15 -44.14
C ALA A 13 -34.01 2.16 -43.06
N ARG A 14 -34.85 3.15 -42.72
CA ARG A 14 -34.55 4.10 -41.61
C ARG A 14 -34.82 3.52 -40.24
N SER A 15 -35.67 2.51 -40.10
CA SER A 15 -35.91 1.80 -38.85
C SER A 15 -34.68 0.94 -38.46
N PHE A 16 -33.98 0.36 -39.43
CA PHE A 16 -32.77 -0.44 -39.16
C PHE A 16 -31.60 0.38 -38.64
N CYS A 17 -31.45 1.65 -39.02
CA CYS A 17 -30.41 2.52 -38.48
C CYS A 17 -30.73 3.05 -37.06
N SER A 18 -31.96 2.87 -36.56
CA SER A 18 -32.36 3.30 -35.20
C SER A 18 -32.14 2.23 -34.15
N GLU A 19 -31.89 0.99 -34.53
CA GLU A 19 -31.67 -0.13 -33.59
C GLU A 19 -30.24 -0.16 -33.04
N ASP A 20 -29.24 0.39 -33.75
CA ASP A 20 -27.84 0.46 -33.28
C ASP A 20 -27.68 1.28 -32.02
N SER A 21 -28.46 2.35 -31.84
CA SER A 21 -28.40 3.18 -30.63
C SER A 21 -28.98 2.46 -29.40
N GLY A 22 -29.97 1.58 -29.61
CA GLY A 22 -30.55 0.74 -28.57
C GLY A 22 -29.59 -0.38 -28.13
N GLN A 23 -28.89 -0.98 -29.05
CA GLN A 23 -27.91 -2.04 -28.78
C GLN A 23 -26.74 -1.52 -27.99
N ALA A 24 -26.17 -0.37 -28.36
CA ALA A 24 -25.08 0.25 -27.61
C ALA A 24 -25.44 0.57 -26.13
N SER A 25 -26.70 0.98 -25.89
CA SER A 25 -27.21 1.23 -24.55
C SER A 25 -27.29 -0.05 -23.70
N VAL A 26 -27.72 -1.16 -24.31
CA VAL A 26 -27.78 -2.47 -23.63
C VAL A 26 -26.38 -3.00 -23.35
N GLU A 27 -25.46 -2.88 -24.30
CA GLU A 27 -24.05 -3.26 -24.11
C GLU A 27 -23.40 -2.44 -22.98
N ALA A 28 -23.61 -1.13 -22.99
CA ALA A 28 -23.11 -0.27 -21.90
C ALA A 28 -23.72 -0.63 -20.55
N ALA A 29 -25.02 -0.95 -20.49
CA ALA A 29 -25.69 -1.35 -19.25
C ALA A 29 -25.16 -2.67 -18.67
N LEU A 30 -24.66 -3.58 -19.50
CA LEU A 30 -24.03 -4.83 -19.09
C LEU A 30 -22.54 -4.64 -18.73
N LEU A 31 -21.81 -3.84 -19.52
CA LEU A 31 -20.39 -3.63 -19.33
C LEU A 31 -20.07 -2.77 -18.11
N LEU A 32 -20.90 -1.77 -17.80
CA LEU A 32 -20.66 -0.83 -16.72
C LEU A 32 -20.62 -1.50 -15.33
N PRO A 33 -21.57 -2.38 -14.96
CA PRO A 33 -21.47 -3.14 -13.71
C PRO A 33 -20.22 -4.02 -13.63
N VAL A 34 -19.88 -4.69 -14.73
CA VAL A 34 -18.67 -5.55 -14.78
C VAL A 34 -17.41 -4.73 -14.60
N LEU A 35 -17.32 -3.58 -15.26
CA LEU A 35 -16.20 -2.65 -15.10
C LEU A 35 -16.10 -2.14 -13.65
N MET A 36 -17.23 -1.80 -13.02
CA MET A 36 -17.25 -1.35 -11.62
C MET A 36 -16.75 -2.45 -10.67
N VAL A 37 -17.15 -3.70 -10.88
CA VAL A 37 -16.66 -4.84 -10.10
C VAL A 37 -15.16 -5.04 -10.31
N CYS A 38 -14.67 -4.98 -11.54
CA CYS A 38 -13.24 -5.07 -11.83
C CYS A 38 -12.43 -3.97 -11.13
N LEU A 39 -12.92 -2.72 -11.19
CA LEU A 39 -12.28 -1.60 -10.50
C LEU A 39 -12.28 -1.80 -8.98
N ALA A 40 -13.38 -2.25 -8.40
CA ALA A 40 -13.47 -2.54 -6.97
C ALA A 40 -12.46 -3.63 -6.55
N LEU A 41 -12.29 -4.67 -7.37
CA LEU A 41 -11.30 -5.73 -7.12
C LEU A 41 -9.85 -5.23 -7.23
N LEU A 42 -9.57 -4.21 -8.03
CA LEU A 42 -8.24 -3.61 -8.16
C LEU A 42 -7.91 -2.64 -7.02
N VAL A 43 -8.88 -1.93 -6.48
CA VAL A 43 -8.67 -0.93 -5.41
C VAL A 43 -8.12 -1.60 -4.16
N GLN A 44 -8.62 -2.77 -3.77
CA GLN A 44 -8.19 -3.46 -2.56
C GLN A 44 -6.69 -3.80 -2.52
N PRO A 45 -6.12 -4.50 -3.53
CA PRO A 45 -4.69 -4.79 -3.51
C PRO A 45 -3.85 -3.52 -3.60
N MET A 46 -4.32 -2.45 -4.25
CA MET A 46 -3.64 -1.17 -4.26
C MET A 46 -3.56 -0.55 -2.86
N CYS A 47 -4.64 -0.59 -2.09
CA CYS A 47 -4.65 -0.12 -0.70
C CYS A 47 -3.65 -0.89 0.16
N LEU A 48 -3.63 -2.23 0.07
CA LEU A 48 -2.69 -3.08 0.81
C LEU A 48 -1.23 -2.84 0.40
N LEU A 49 -0.97 -2.70 -0.90
CA LEU A 49 0.37 -2.38 -1.40
C LEU A 49 0.84 -1.00 -0.92
N TYR A 50 -0.03 0.01 -0.96
CA TYR A 50 0.27 1.33 -0.42
C TYR A 50 0.65 1.26 1.07
N THR A 51 -0.17 0.61 1.89
CA THR A 51 0.10 0.41 3.32
C THR A 51 1.45 -0.28 3.52
N ARG A 52 1.73 -1.35 2.77
CA ARG A 52 3.00 -2.07 2.85
C ARG A 52 4.20 -1.21 2.44
N CYS A 53 4.07 -0.38 1.42
CA CYS A 53 5.13 0.57 1.02
C CYS A 53 5.44 1.59 2.13
N VAL A 54 4.40 2.14 2.78
CA VAL A 54 4.57 3.06 3.90
C VAL A 54 5.24 2.36 5.08
N MET A 55 4.80 1.13 5.43
CA MET A 55 5.43 0.32 6.48
C MET A 55 6.91 0.06 6.20
N GLN A 56 7.26 -0.34 4.96
CA GLN A 56 8.65 -0.59 4.56
C GLN A 56 9.52 0.68 4.67
N SER A 57 9.01 1.82 4.22
CA SER A 57 9.74 3.08 4.33
C SER A 57 9.90 3.52 5.79
N ALA A 58 8.87 3.38 6.62
CA ALA A 58 8.92 3.70 8.04
C ALA A 58 9.92 2.80 8.80
N ALA A 59 9.91 1.48 8.51
CA ALA A 59 10.86 0.53 9.10
C ALA A 59 12.30 0.81 8.68
N ALA A 60 12.55 1.11 7.40
CA ALA A 60 13.88 1.43 6.90
C ALA A 60 14.45 2.73 7.52
N GLU A 61 13.62 3.75 7.70
CA GLU A 61 14.01 4.99 8.38
C GLU A 61 14.21 4.77 9.90
N GLY A 62 13.38 3.93 10.52
CA GLY A 62 13.55 3.52 11.92
C GLY A 62 14.89 2.81 12.13
N CYS A 63 15.25 1.85 11.27
CA CYS A 63 16.56 1.20 11.32
C CYS A 63 17.70 2.22 11.17
N ARG A 64 17.56 3.21 10.28
CA ARG A 64 18.56 4.24 10.11
C ARG A 64 18.74 5.08 11.39
N LEU A 65 17.63 5.45 12.03
CA LEU A 65 17.69 6.18 13.30
C LEU A 65 18.37 5.36 14.40
N LEU A 66 17.99 4.08 14.56
CA LEU A 66 18.61 3.18 15.54
C LEU A 66 20.11 3.01 15.28
N ALA A 67 20.53 2.87 14.02
CA ALA A 67 21.93 2.69 13.64
C ALA A 67 22.78 3.95 13.85
N THR A 68 22.19 5.14 13.89
CA THR A 68 22.88 6.43 14.04
C THR A 68 22.59 7.13 15.38
N ALA A 69 21.84 6.47 16.26
CA ALA A 69 21.51 7.00 17.57
C ALA A 69 22.79 7.15 18.41
N THR A 70 23.06 8.33 18.90
CA THR A 70 24.21 8.60 19.78
C THR A 70 23.76 8.56 21.23
N GLY A 71 24.28 7.59 21.97
CA GLY A 71 24.32 7.51 23.44
C GLY A 71 22.99 7.50 24.21
N ASP A 72 22.14 8.48 24.02
CA ASP A 72 20.93 8.72 24.84
C ASP A 72 19.65 8.81 24.00
N THR A 73 19.67 8.30 22.76
CA THR A 73 18.46 8.28 21.96
C THR A 73 17.51 7.21 22.49
N ASP A 74 16.47 7.66 23.16
CA ASP A 74 15.45 6.81 23.77
C ASP A 74 14.73 6.00 22.67
N ASP A 75 14.66 4.69 22.85
CA ASP A 75 13.89 3.77 21.97
C ASP A 75 12.46 4.29 21.78
N ALA A 76 11.88 4.93 22.79
CA ALA A 76 10.57 5.57 22.72
C ALA A 76 10.52 6.72 21.69
N ALA A 77 11.61 7.49 21.55
CA ALA A 77 11.67 8.56 20.55
C ALA A 77 11.73 7.98 19.13
N CYS A 78 12.46 6.88 18.93
CA CYS A 78 12.53 6.16 17.66
C CYS A 78 11.17 5.54 17.32
N GLU A 79 10.51 4.89 18.27
CA GLU A 79 9.18 4.33 18.09
C GLU A 79 8.16 5.43 17.73
N GLN A 80 8.19 6.55 18.42
CA GLN A 80 7.31 7.69 18.13
C GLN A 80 7.53 8.24 16.72
N TYR A 81 8.78 8.29 16.26
CA TYR A 81 9.09 8.70 14.89
C TYR A 81 8.50 7.73 13.87
N VAL A 82 8.70 6.42 14.06
CA VAL A 82 8.13 5.38 13.20
C VAL A 82 6.60 5.48 13.17
N ARG A 83 5.95 5.62 14.32
CA ARG A 83 4.49 5.81 14.43
C ARG A 83 4.01 7.08 13.70
N ARG A 84 4.77 8.16 13.77
CA ARG A 84 4.46 9.39 13.02
C ARG A 84 4.55 9.18 11.51
N ARG A 85 5.49 8.38 11.03
CA ARG A 85 5.57 8.00 9.61
C ARG A 85 4.39 7.13 9.19
N LEU A 86 3.99 6.20 10.04
CA LEU A 86 2.83 5.33 9.81
C LEU A 86 1.50 6.11 9.79
N SER A 87 1.43 7.30 10.37
CA SER A 87 0.25 8.16 10.28
C SER A 87 -0.07 8.67 8.86
N ALA A 88 0.85 8.47 7.90
CA ALA A 88 0.56 8.70 6.48
C ALA A 88 -0.46 7.69 5.90
N VAL A 89 -0.66 6.54 6.57
CA VAL A 89 -1.69 5.57 6.18
C VAL A 89 -3.05 6.08 6.65
N PRO A 90 -4.05 6.18 5.75
CA PRO A 90 -5.39 6.59 6.12
C PRO A 90 -5.99 5.67 7.18
N GLN A 91 -6.67 6.24 8.16
CA GLN A 91 -7.37 5.48 9.21
C GLN A 91 -8.74 5.02 8.69
N ALA A 92 -8.72 4.07 7.78
CA ALA A 92 -9.89 3.39 7.27
C ALA A 92 -9.62 1.88 7.31
N ASP A 93 -10.63 1.09 7.60
CA ASP A 93 -10.52 -0.36 7.81
C ASP A 93 -9.85 -1.11 6.64
N VAL A 94 -9.96 -0.56 5.43
CA VAL A 94 -9.34 -1.11 4.21
C VAL A 94 -7.81 -1.01 4.24
N PHE A 95 -7.26 0.00 4.94
CA PHE A 95 -5.83 0.24 5.08
C PHE A 95 -5.31 -0.26 6.41
N LEU A 96 -6.02 0.04 7.50
CA LEU A 96 -5.64 -0.30 8.86
C LEU A 96 -6.87 -0.50 9.73
N THR A 97 -6.90 -1.60 10.46
CA THR A 97 -7.86 -1.90 11.51
C THR A 97 -7.10 -2.04 12.83
N GLY A 98 -7.41 -1.19 13.81
CA GLY A 98 -6.70 -1.15 15.09
C GLY A 98 -5.42 -0.34 15.05
N ASP A 99 -4.49 -0.66 15.94
CA ASP A 99 -3.23 0.06 16.13
C ASP A 99 -2.04 -0.69 15.51
N TRP A 100 -0.98 0.07 15.23
CA TRP A 100 0.31 -0.46 14.79
C TRP A 100 1.06 -1.09 15.96
N GLN A 101 1.57 -2.30 15.75
CA GLN A 101 2.57 -2.91 16.63
C GLN A 101 3.94 -2.62 16.02
N VAL A 102 4.80 -1.94 16.77
CA VAL A 102 6.15 -1.60 16.35
C VAL A 102 7.11 -2.23 17.35
N GLU A 103 8.02 -3.07 16.87
CA GLU A 103 9.06 -3.70 17.64
C GLU A 103 10.42 -3.22 17.12
N LEU A 104 11.24 -2.71 18.02
CA LEU A 104 12.60 -2.26 17.75
C LEU A 104 13.57 -3.31 18.27
N GLN A 105 14.63 -3.60 17.51
CA GLN A 105 15.65 -4.58 17.86
C GLN A 105 17.04 -3.97 17.62
N GLY A 106 17.90 -4.10 18.63
CA GLY A 106 19.26 -3.58 18.57
C GLY A 106 19.35 -2.08 18.83
N ASN A 107 20.57 -1.57 18.87
CA ASN A 107 20.91 -0.16 19.10
C ASN A 107 22.16 0.20 18.25
N ALA A 108 22.67 1.40 18.38
CA ALA A 108 23.85 1.87 17.63
C ALA A 108 25.12 1.06 17.91
N GLU A 109 25.22 0.38 19.05
CA GLU A 109 26.34 -0.45 19.46
C GLU A 109 26.22 -1.91 18.98
N SER A 110 25.03 -2.30 18.50
CA SER A 110 24.77 -3.65 17.98
C SER A 110 25.30 -3.79 16.56
N ASP A 111 25.74 -4.98 16.17
CA ASP A 111 26.14 -5.26 14.78
C ASP A 111 24.99 -5.18 13.78
N GLU A 112 23.78 -5.40 14.28
CA GLU A 112 22.54 -5.34 13.48
C GLU A 112 21.44 -4.60 14.25
N VAL A 113 20.66 -3.82 13.52
CA VAL A 113 19.43 -3.20 14.01
C VAL A 113 18.25 -3.65 13.15
N GLY A 114 17.11 -3.83 13.79
CA GLY A 114 15.88 -4.27 13.13
C GLY A 114 14.68 -3.47 13.59
N VAL A 115 13.73 -3.28 12.67
CA VAL A 115 12.41 -2.74 12.97
C VAL A 115 11.38 -3.65 12.35
N GLN A 116 10.47 -4.16 13.18
CA GLN A 116 9.33 -4.94 12.75
C GLN A 116 8.05 -4.14 12.98
N ILE A 117 7.20 -4.09 11.97
CA ILE A 117 5.92 -3.41 12.03
C ILE A 117 4.85 -4.42 11.65
N VAL A 118 3.80 -4.52 12.49
CA VAL A 118 2.64 -5.37 12.24
C VAL A 118 1.38 -4.49 12.28
N GLY A 119 0.52 -4.69 11.29
CA GLY A 119 -0.78 -4.05 11.20
C GLY A 119 -1.80 -5.01 10.62
N HIS A 120 -3.08 -4.73 10.81
CA HIS A 120 -4.18 -5.53 10.30
C HIS A 120 -5.05 -4.66 9.40
N ALA A 121 -5.51 -5.21 8.28
CA ALA A 121 -6.43 -4.55 7.37
C ALA A 121 -7.65 -5.42 7.12
N ARG A 122 -8.81 -4.79 7.02
CA ARG A 122 -10.07 -5.49 6.75
C ARG A 122 -10.31 -5.55 5.25
N PRO A 123 -10.31 -6.74 4.64
CA PRO A 123 -10.59 -6.86 3.22
C PRO A 123 -12.05 -6.52 2.91
N LEU A 124 -12.30 -5.95 1.73
CA LEU A 124 -13.65 -5.76 1.22
C LEU A 124 -14.34 -7.12 1.04
N PRO A 125 -15.68 -7.20 1.23
CA PRO A 125 -16.39 -8.49 1.26
C PRO A 125 -16.15 -9.38 0.04
N LEU A 126 -16.00 -8.81 -1.14
CA LEU A 126 -15.74 -9.54 -2.39
C LEU A 126 -14.32 -10.13 -2.44
N VAL A 127 -13.34 -9.43 -1.85
CA VAL A 127 -11.94 -9.85 -1.87
C VAL A 127 -11.63 -10.78 -0.70
N GLY A 128 -12.36 -10.65 0.41
CA GLY A 128 -12.23 -11.53 1.59
C GLY A 128 -12.42 -12.99 1.23
N VAL A 129 -13.37 -13.31 0.34
CA VAL A 129 -13.60 -14.69 -0.14
C VAL A 129 -12.40 -15.20 -0.94
N VAL A 130 -11.78 -14.37 -1.79
CA VAL A 130 -10.60 -14.75 -2.56
C VAL A 130 -9.35 -14.79 -1.67
N ALA A 131 -9.21 -13.85 -0.74
CA ALA A 131 -8.09 -13.80 0.19
C ALA A 131 -8.06 -15.01 1.13
N SER A 132 -9.21 -15.49 1.58
CA SER A 132 -9.32 -16.71 2.41
C SER A 132 -8.89 -17.99 1.68
N LEU A 133 -8.90 -17.96 0.34
CA LEU A 133 -8.41 -19.07 -0.49
C LEU A 133 -6.90 -19.00 -0.76
N LEU A 134 -6.27 -17.81 -0.59
CA LEU A 134 -4.89 -17.53 -0.97
C LEU A 134 -3.93 -17.38 0.22
N GLY A 135 -4.40 -17.25 1.44
CA GLY A 135 -3.51 -17.06 2.59
C GLY A 135 -4.22 -17.18 3.94
N PRO A 136 -3.44 -17.23 5.04
CA PRO A 136 -3.98 -17.24 6.38
C PRO A 136 -4.68 -15.92 6.68
N ALA A 137 -6.01 -15.96 6.74
CA ALA A 137 -6.80 -14.89 7.33
C ALA A 137 -6.92 -15.15 8.84
N ASP A 138 -6.84 -14.08 9.63
CA ASP A 138 -7.13 -14.14 11.07
C ASP A 138 -8.57 -14.62 11.30
N GLN A 139 -8.87 -15.14 12.52
CA GLN A 139 -10.22 -15.61 12.89
C GLN A 139 -11.31 -14.53 12.70
N ALA A 140 -10.93 -13.25 12.67
CA ALA A 140 -11.81 -12.12 12.36
C ALA A 140 -11.90 -11.79 10.85
N GLY A 141 -11.23 -12.54 9.96
CA GLY A 141 -11.19 -12.30 8.53
C GLY A 141 -10.32 -11.10 8.12
N ASN A 142 -9.47 -10.58 9.01
CA ASN A 142 -8.53 -9.53 8.71
C ASN A 142 -7.26 -10.12 8.08
N VAL A 143 -6.64 -9.35 7.19
CA VAL A 143 -5.33 -9.67 6.61
C VAL A 143 -4.26 -9.04 7.47
N GLU A 144 -3.33 -9.87 7.98
CA GLU A 144 -2.15 -9.40 8.69
C GLU A 144 -1.11 -8.88 7.69
N LEU A 145 -0.65 -7.67 7.91
CA LEU A 145 0.45 -7.03 7.19
C LEU A 145 1.65 -6.98 8.11
N LYS A 146 2.69 -7.75 7.78
CA LYS A 146 3.94 -7.79 8.53
C LYS A 146 5.09 -7.34 7.65
N VAL A 147 5.89 -6.41 8.16
CA VAL A 147 7.12 -5.92 7.54
C VAL A 147 8.22 -5.95 8.57
N SER A 148 9.34 -6.57 8.24
CA SER A 148 10.56 -6.58 9.03
C SER A 148 11.71 -6.12 8.15
N VAL A 149 12.47 -5.14 8.64
CA VAL A 149 13.68 -4.62 7.99
C VAL A 149 14.83 -4.75 8.97
N THR A 150 15.91 -5.37 8.55
CA THR A 150 17.14 -5.50 9.32
C THR A 150 18.27 -4.84 8.55
N ARG A 151 19.16 -4.13 9.25
CA ARG A 151 20.31 -3.45 8.70
C ARG A 151 21.54 -3.72 9.55
N CYS A 152 22.67 -4.02 8.91
CA CYS A 152 23.97 -4.06 9.57
C CYS A 152 24.39 -2.64 9.93
N THR A 153 24.89 -2.49 11.14
CA THR A 153 25.46 -1.24 11.65
C THR A 153 26.99 -1.28 11.53
N ARG A 154 27.60 -0.13 11.64
CA ARG A 154 29.05 0.01 11.78
C ARG A 154 29.31 1.02 12.90
N PRO A 155 29.32 0.56 14.16
CA PRO A 155 29.46 1.45 15.31
C PRO A 155 30.66 2.39 15.21
N GLY A 156 31.82 1.88 14.78
CA GLY A 156 33.03 2.67 14.60
C GLY A 156 32.94 3.83 13.58
N TRP A 157 31.85 3.93 12.82
CA TRP A 157 31.64 5.07 11.92
C TRP A 157 30.87 6.20 12.60
N VAL A 158 30.19 5.90 13.69
CA VAL A 158 29.41 6.87 14.48
C VAL A 158 30.25 7.39 15.65
N GLU A 159 31.24 6.61 16.07
CA GLU A 159 32.22 7.00 17.09
C GLU A 159 33.21 7.99 16.48
N GLY A 160 33.45 9.08 17.19
CA GLY A 160 34.43 10.09 16.84
C GLY A 160 33.83 11.50 16.81
N GLY A 161 34.55 12.44 17.42
CA GLY A 161 34.24 13.87 17.40
C GLY A 161 34.68 14.50 16.07
N TYR A 162 34.15 15.69 15.79
CA TYR A 162 34.61 16.48 14.63
C TYR A 162 36.12 16.70 14.62
N SER A 163 36.74 16.85 15.81
CA SER A 163 38.20 16.97 16.00
C SER A 163 38.97 15.74 15.51
N ASP A 164 38.42 14.55 15.70
CA ASP A 164 39.07 13.29 15.30
C ASP A 164 39.08 13.15 13.78
N TRP A 165 37.98 13.51 13.13
CA TRP A 165 37.89 13.54 11.70
C TRP A 165 38.79 14.59 11.03
N THR A 166 38.88 15.80 11.61
CA THR A 166 39.76 16.85 11.10
C THR A 166 41.21 16.50 11.26
N SER A 167 41.63 15.84 12.37
CA SER A 167 43.01 15.42 12.59
C SER A 167 43.54 14.43 11.54
N ILE A 168 42.66 13.59 10.98
CA ILE A 168 43.01 12.67 9.90
C ILE A 168 43.34 13.42 8.60
N TRP A 169 42.64 14.51 8.32
CA TRP A 169 42.91 15.35 7.13
C TRP A 169 44.16 16.17 7.26
N ASP A 170 44.45 16.65 8.46
CA ASP A 170 45.66 17.47 8.75
C ASP A 170 46.94 16.62 8.80
N SER A 171 46.81 15.29 8.92
CA SER A 171 47.93 14.33 8.98
C SER A 171 48.29 13.71 7.62
N ALA A 172 47.55 14.00 6.56
CA ALA A 172 47.76 13.48 5.20
C ALA A 172 48.47 14.48 4.29
#